data_af81659b85d1a3ae3fe27594926e5eb0
#
_entry.id   af81659b85d1a3ae3fe27594926e5eb0
#
_cell.length_a   1.000
_cell.length_b   1.000
_cell.length_c   1.000
_cell.angle_alpha   90.00
_cell.angle_beta   90.00
_cell.angle_gamma   90.00
#
_symmetry.space_group_name_H-M   'P 1'
#
loop_
_entity.id
_entity.type
_entity.pdbx_description
1 polymer ?
#
loop_
_entity_poly.entity_id
_entity_poly.type
_entity_poly.pdbx_seq_one_letter_code
_entity_poly.pdbx_strand_id
1 'polypeptide(L)'
;MSMLSDNFDFLLLSGCYLEMISFGVRMTRLDFSRPQTFPGVSPYTVSFCVEAGLKYRIGSVVGQRNFADSSTSAPLLDFLLMDVQSVEEVKPATLQITFCTGDKILVEPDDTGDYESYSIYLDSGDVIVI
;
A
#
# COMPACT_ATOMS: atom_id res chain seq x y z
N MET A 1 10.18 -4.42 -17.65
CA MET A 1 9.16 -5.16 -16.91
C MET A 1 9.51 -5.15 -15.43
N SER A 2 8.58 -4.70 -14.59
CA SER A 2 8.80 -4.67 -13.14
C SER A 2 8.57 -6.04 -12.55
N MET A 3 9.46 -6.46 -11.65
CA MET A 3 9.36 -7.75 -10.96
C MET A 3 9.72 -7.59 -9.49
N LEU A 4 9.06 -8.35 -8.64
CA LEU A 4 9.49 -8.50 -7.27
C LEU A 4 10.69 -9.45 -7.19
N SER A 5 11.54 -9.23 -6.20
CA SER A 5 12.62 -10.15 -5.87
C SER A 5 12.05 -11.51 -5.45
N ASP A 6 12.76 -12.60 -5.75
CA ASP A 6 12.34 -13.96 -5.36
C ASP A 6 12.23 -14.13 -3.84
N ASN A 7 12.95 -13.32 -3.08
CA ASN A 7 12.92 -13.36 -1.62
C ASN A 7 12.12 -12.21 -1.00
N PHE A 8 11.17 -11.64 -1.76
CA PHE A 8 10.30 -10.60 -1.23
C PHE A 8 9.53 -11.13 -0.01
N ASP A 9 9.53 -10.35 1.07
CA ASP A 9 8.87 -10.73 2.30
C ASP A 9 7.39 -10.32 2.28
N PHE A 10 6.49 -11.27 2.02
CA PHE A 10 5.05 -11.02 2.03
C PHE A 10 4.47 -10.83 3.43
N LEU A 11 5.26 -11.03 4.48
CA LEU A 11 4.87 -10.80 5.86
C LEU A 11 5.25 -9.40 6.35
N LEU A 12 5.72 -8.52 5.45
CA LEU A 12 6.19 -7.19 5.82
C LEU A 12 5.11 -6.35 6.52
N LEU A 13 3.84 -6.60 6.25
CA LEU A 13 2.72 -5.89 6.89
C LEU A 13 2.03 -6.73 7.97
N SER A 14 2.60 -7.86 8.36
CA SER A 14 2.01 -8.71 9.41
C SER A 14 1.87 -7.94 10.72
N GLY A 15 0.67 -7.96 11.29
CA GLY A 15 0.37 -7.23 12.54
C GLY A 15 0.23 -5.73 12.38
N CYS A 16 0.28 -5.21 11.16
CA CYS A 16 0.17 -3.79 10.88
C CYS A 16 -1.29 -3.36 10.68
N TYR A 17 -1.53 -2.08 10.93
CA TYR A 17 -2.74 -1.38 10.53
C TYR A 17 -2.36 -0.17 9.68
N LEU A 18 -3.28 0.33 8.89
CA LEU A 18 -3.05 1.53 8.09
C LEU A 18 -3.20 2.77 8.97
N GLU A 19 -2.09 3.44 9.24
CA GLU A 19 -2.05 4.56 10.18
C GLU A 19 -2.34 5.89 9.50
N MET A 20 -1.81 6.09 8.30
CA MET A 20 -1.91 7.37 7.59
C MET A 20 -1.96 7.15 6.09
N ILE A 21 -2.76 7.97 5.42
CA ILE A 21 -2.78 8.07 3.96
C ILE A 21 -2.46 9.51 3.59
N SER A 22 -1.50 9.70 2.68
CA SER A 22 -1.15 11.02 2.17
C SER A 22 -1.40 11.06 0.67
N PHE A 23 -1.99 12.17 0.19
CA PHE A 23 -2.31 12.35 -1.21
C PHE A 23 -1.47 13.48 -1.79
N GLY A 24 -0.66 13.15 -2.79
CA GLY A 24 0.04 14.14 -3.62
C GLY A 24 -0.65 14.28 -4.96
N VAL A 25 -0.15 15.20 -5.79
CA VAL A 25 -0.73 15.46 -7.12
C VAL A 25 -0.71 14.18 -7.98
N ARG A 26 0.37 13.40 -7.91
CA ARG A 26 0.52 12.16 -8.66
C ARG A 26 1.11 11.06 -7.78
N MET A 27 0.76 11.05 -6.50
CA MET A 27 1.28 10.07 -5.57
C MET A 27 0.26 9.78 -4.48
N THR A 28 0.19 8.53 -4.07
CA THR A 28 -0.53 8.09 -2.88
C THR A 28 0.47 7.43 -1.95
N ARG A 29 0.54 7.88 -0.70
CA ARG A 29 1.39 7.28 0.30
C ARG A 29 0.54 6.58 1.34
N LEU A 30 0.88 5.33 1.63
CA LEU A 30 0.25 4.51 2.65
C LEU A 30 1.28 4.20 3.72
N ASP A 31 1.02 4.65 4.95
CA ASP A 31 1.88 4.39 6.10
C ASP A 31 1.25 3.33 7.00
N PHE A 32 1.92 2.19 7.14
CA PHE A 32 1.50 1.08 7.97
C PHE A 32 2.35 1.02 9.23
N SER A 33 1.74 0.68 10.36
CA SER A 33 2.45 0.56 11.63
C SER A 33 1.97 -0.66 12.40
N ARG A 34 2.87 -1.25 13.19
CA ARG A 34 2.48 -2.19 14.26
C ARG A 34 2.33 -1.41 15.55
N PRO A 35 1.39 -1.82 16.44
CA PRO A 35 1.28 -1.20 17.75
C PRO A 35 2.61 -1.24 18.49
N GLN A 36 2.93 -0.17 19.21
CA GLN A 36 4.12 -0.08 20.04
C GLN A 36 4.03 -1.11 21.17
N THR A 37 5.07 -1.95 21.31
CA THR A 37 5.07 -3.04 22.29
C THR A 37 5.45 -2.55 23.69
N PHE A 38 6.40 -1.58 23.76
CA PHE A 38 6.90 -1.03 25.03
C PHE A 38 7.02 0.48 24.90
N PRO A 39 6.79 1.23 26.00
CA PRO A 39 7.05 2.67 26.03
C PRO A 39 8.52 2.95 25.67
N GLY A 40 8.74 3.97 24.82
CA GLY A 40 10.07 4.38 24.43
C GLY A 40 10.67 3.63 23.25
N VAL A 41 10.05 2.55 22.79
CA VAL A 41 10.46 1.81 21.60
C VAL A 41 9.65 2.32 20.41
N SER A 42 10.33 2.71 19.32
CA SER A 42 9.66 3.14 18.11
C SER A 42 8.81 2.01 17.53
N PRO A 43 7.59 2.29 17.06
CA PRO A 43 6.78 1.27 16.39
C PRO A 43 7.43 0.84 15.08
N TYR A 44 7.17 -0.40 14.68
CA TYR A 44 7.55 -0.89 13.36
C TYR A 44 6.70 -0.18 12.30
N THR A 45 7.33 0.36 11.25
CA THR A 45 6.66 1.11 10.20
C THR A 45 7.09 0.65 8.82
N VAL A 46 6.15 0.64 7.88
CA VAL A 46 6.40 0.40 6.45
C VAL A 46 5.55 1.38 5.65
N SER A 47 6.15 2.04 4.68
CA SER A 47 5.44 3.02 3.85
C SER A 47 5.50 2.63 2.39
N PHE A 48 4.36 2.72 1.71
CA PHE A 48 4.25 2.56 0.26
C PHE A 48 4.07 3.94 -0.36
N CYS A 49 4.90 4.28 -1.32
CA CYS A 49 4.73 5.47 -2.16
C CYS A 49 4.35 5.01 -3.56
N VAL A 50 3.11 5.26 -3.97
CA VAL A 50 2.53 4.74 -5.21
C VAL A 50 2.34 5.90 -6.17
N GLU A 51 3.07 5.91 -7.28
CA GLU A 51 2.99 6.95 -8.31
C GLU A 51 2.01 6.59 -9.43
N ALA A 52 1.66 5.30 -9.55
CA ALA A 52 0.61 4.84 -10.44
C ALA A 52 -0.77 4.97 -9.78
N GLY A 53 -1.82 4.76 -10.56
CA GLY A 53 -3.18 4.73 -10.03
C GLY A 53 -3.38 3.53 -9.10
N LEU A 54 -3.89 3.80 -7.91
CA LEU A 54 -4.10 2.79 -6.89
C LEU A 54 -5.55 2.32 -6.97
N LYS A 55 -5.74 0.99 -7.04
CA LYS A 55 -7.06 0.39 -7.10
C LYS A 55 -7.51 -0.08 -5.72
N TYR A 56 -8.82 -0.09 -5.49
CA TYR A 56 -9.38 -0.56 -4.23
C TYR A 56 -10.72 -1.24 -4.44
N ARG A 57 -11.06 -2.09 -3.49
CA ARG A 57 -12.37 -2.73 -3.39
C ARG A 57 -12.88 -2.60 -1.96
N ILE A 58 -14.05 -1.97 -1.82
CA ILE A 58 -14.73 -1.80 -0.54
C ILE A 58 -16.10 -2.45 -0.65
N GLY A 59 -16.29 -3.57 0.03
CA GLY A 59 -17.48 -4.39 -0.15
C GLY A 59 -17.58 -4.87 -1.59
N SER A 60 -18.67 -4.51 -2.29
CA SER A 60 -18.85 -4.81 -3.70
C SER A 60 -18.42 -3.68 -4.65
N VAL A 61 -17.95 -2.56 -4.10
CA VAL A 61 -17.56 -1.39 -4.89
C VAL A 61 -16.08 -1.47 -5.25
N VAL A 62 -15.80 -1.42 -6.55
CA VAL A 62 -14.43 -1.38 -7.08
C VAL A 62 -14.15 0.03 -7.59
N GLY A 63 -13.01 0.59 -7.19
CA GLY A 63 -12.62 1.91 -7.62
C GLY A 63 -11.13 2.01 -7.89
N GLN A 64 -10.73 3.15 -8.44
CA GLN A 64 -9.34 3.47 -8.72
C GLN A 64 -9.14 4.96 -8.48
N ARG A 65 -8.03 5.31 -7.80
CA ARG A 65 -7.69 6.72 -7.64
C ARG A 65 -7.35 7.31 -9.00
N ASN A 66 -8.10 8.33 -9.41
CA ASN A 66 -7.82 9.14 -10.59
C ASN A 66 -7.28 10.48 -10.10
N PHE A 67 -6.06 10.83 -10.48
CA PHE A 67 -5.40 12.05 -10.02
C PHE A 67 -6.13 13.33 -10.44
N ALA A 68 -6.93 13.27 -11.51
CA ALA A 68 -7.71 14.41 -11.98
C ALA A 68 -9.08 14.53 -11.29
N ASP A 69 -9.49 13.54 -10.50
CA ASP A 69 -10.79 13.50 -9.82
C ASP A 69 -10.61 13.14 -8.36
N SER A 70 -10.65 14.16 -7.49
CA SER A 70 -10.43 13.99 -6.06
C SER A 70 -11.45 13.08 -5.37
N SER A 71 -12.66 12.96 -5.92
CA SER A 71 -13.70 12.10 -5.34
C SER A 71 -13.29 10.61 -5.35
N THR A 72 -12.39 10.22 -6.24
CA THR A 72 -11.87 8.85 -6.32
C THR A 72 -10.86 8.52 -5.23
N SER A 73 -10.31 9.54 -4.55
CA SER A 73 -9.37 9.36 -3.43
C SER A 73 -10.11 9.18 -2.10
N ALA A 74 -11.27 9.78 -1.95
CA ALA A 74 -12.02 9.77 -0.69
C ALA A 74 -12.33 8.38 -0.14
N PRO A 75 -12.70 7.37 -0.96
CA PRO A 75 -12.98 6.03 -0.44
C PRO A 75 -11.79 5.37 0.25
N LEU A 76 -10.56 5.75 -0.09
CA LEU A 76 -9.37 5.21 0.56
C LEU A 76 -9.31 5.54 2.06
N LEU A 77 -9.98 6.59 2.49
CA LEU A 77 -10.04 6.95 3.92
C LEU A 77 -10.74 5.88 4.76
N ASP A 78 -11.58 5.06 4.17
CA ASP A 78 -12.27 3.97 4.87
C ASP A 78 -11.30 2.88 5.34
N PHE A 79 -10.09 2.82 4.77
CA PHE A 79 -9.07 1.85 5.17
C PHE A 79 -8.27 2.28 6.41
N LEU A 80 -8.41 3.53 6.86
CA LEU A 80 -7.68 4.00 8.05
C LEU A 80 -8.05 3.17 9.27
N LEU A 81 -7.03 2.80 10.04
CA LEU A 81 -7.10 1.98 11.24
C LEU A 81 -7.51 0.51 11.01
N MET A 82 -7.73 0.10 9.75
CA MET A 82 -8.00 -1.31 9.46
C MET A 82 -6.72 -2.14 9.58
N ASP A 83 -6.85 -3.30 10.23
CA ASP A 83 -5.76 -4.27 10.34
C ASP A 83 -5.54 -4.99 9.01
N VAL A 84 -4.28 -5.21 8.66
CA VAL A 84 -3.90 -5.98 7.48
C VAL A 84 -4.04 -7.46 7.80
N GLN A 85 -4.70 -8.20 6.91
CA GLN A 85 -4.81 -9.65 7.00
C GLN A 85 -3.70 -10.36 6.22
N SER A 86 -3.43 -9.91 4.98
CA SER A 86 -2.45 -10.56 4.12
C SER A 86 -1.97 -9.65 3.00
N VAL A 87 -0.81 -9.98 2.45
CA VAL A 87 -0.25 -9.36 1.24
C VAL A 87 0.08 -10.49 0.27
N GLU A 88 -0.39 -10.38 -0.97
CA GLU A 88 -0.17 -11.37 -2.01
C GLU A 88 0.24 -10.70 -3.31
N GLU A 89 1.07 -11.37 -4.09
CA GLU A 89 1.34 -10.99 -5.47
C GLU A 89 0.30 -11.69 -6.36
N VAL A 90 -0.61 -10.92 -6.95
CA VAL A 90 -1.72 -11.47 -7.76
C VAL A 90 -1.46 -11.41 -9.26
N LYS A 91 -0.51 -10.57 -9.68
CA LYS A 91 0.04 -10.47 -11.03
C LYS A 91 1.50 -10.05 -10.87
N PRO A 92 2.36 -10.16 -11.89
CA PRO A 92 3.75 -9.72 -11.75
C PRO A 92 3.86 -8.30 -11.19
N ALA A 93 4.54 -8.17 -10.07
CA ALA A 93 4.76 -6.92 -9.32
C ALA A 93 3.48 -6.21 -8.84
N THR A 94 2.30 -6.86 -8.91
CA THR A 94 1.05 -6.32 -8.38
C THR A 94 0.78 -6.93 -7.01
N LEU A 95 0.78 -6.09 -5.98
CA LEU A 95 0.50 -6.51 -4.62
C LEU A 95 -0.95 -6.26 -4.25
N GLN A 96 -1.61 -7.27 -3.72
CA GLN A 96 -2.94 -7.16 -3.14
C GLN A 96 -2.82 -7.16 -1.63
N ILE A 97 -3.19 -6.05 -1.00
CA ILE A 97 -3.26 -5.92 0.44
C ILE A 97 -4.71 -6.18 0.85
N THR A 98 -4.94 -7.26 1.58
CA THR A 98 -6.26 -7.61 2.10
C THR A 98 -6.33 -7.22 3.56
N PHE A 99 -7.39 -6.52 3.93
CA PHE A 99 -7.65 -6.10 5.31
C PHE A 99 -8.61 -7.09 6.00
N CYS A 100 -8.67 -7.06 7.33
CA CYS A 100 -9.50 -7.98 8.11
C CYS A 100 -10.99 -7.86 7.82
N THR A 101 -11.43 -6.75 7.26
CA THR A 101 -12.82 -6.54 6.79
C THR A 101 -13.12 -7.27 5.49
N GLY A 102 -12.09 -7.78 4.79
CA GLY A 102 -12.20 -8.32 3.45
C GLY A 102 -11.97 -7.29 2.34
N ASP A 103 -11.88 -6.01 2.68
CA ASP A 103 -11.60 -4.96 1.72
C ASP A 103 -10.14 -5.04 1.25
N LYS A 104 -9.86 -4.53 0.05
CA LYS A 104 -8.57 -4.73 -0.60
C LYS A 104 -8.05 -3.46 -1.23
N ILE A 105 -6.72 -3.31 -1.21
CA ILE A 105 -5.99 -2.31 -1.98
C ILE A 105 -5.03 -3.06 -2.92
N LEU A 106 -5.03 -2.67 -4.20
CA LEU A 106 -4.07 -3.19 -5.18
C LEU A 106 -3.05 -2.11 -5.51
N VAL A 107 -1.78 -2.47 -5.36
CA VAL A 107 -0.64 -1.63 -5.71
C VAL A 107 -0.03 -2.23 -6.96
N GLU A 108 -0.17 -1.52 -8.09
CA GLU A 108 0.22 -2.02 -9.41
C GLU A 108 1.42 -1.27 -9.97
N PRO A 109 2.25 -1.92 -10.81
CA PRO A 109 3.27 -1.20 -11.55
C PRO A 109 2.64 -0.33 -12.63
N ASP A 110 3.36 0.73 -13.04
CA ASP A 110 2.95 1.56 -14.16
C ASP A 110 3.28 0.84 -15.47
N ASP A 111 2.23 0.47 -16.22
CA ASP A 111 2.37 -0.25 -17.48
C ASP A 111 2.91 0.65 -18.61
N THR A 112 2.79 1.97 -18.49
CA THR A 112 3.25 2.89 -19.53
C THR A 112 4.76 3.09 -19.52
N GLY A 113 5.40 2.84 -18.37
CA GLY A 113 6.83 3.07 -18.20
C GLY A 113 7.22 4.54 -18.07
N ASP A 114 6.26 5.46 -18.05
CA ASP A 114 6.51 6.89 -17.96
C ASP A 114 6.87 7.34 -16.55
N TYR A 115 6.51 6.55 -15.52
CA TYR A 115 6.70 6.87 -14.11
C TYR A 115 7.23 5.66 -13.36
N GLU A 116 7.88 5.90 -12.23
CA GLU A 116 8.11 4.84 -11.26
C GLU A 116 6.75 4.32 -10.79
N SER A 117 6.67 3.01 -10.56
CA SER A 117 5.41 2.38 -10.19
C SER A 117 5.10 2.60 -8.73
N TYR A 118 5.96 2.06 -7.86
CA TYR A 118 5.86 2.30 -6.42
C TYR A 118 7.17 1.97 -5.74
N SER A 119 7.34 2.52 -4.55
CA SER A 119 8.48 2.24 -3.68
C SER A 119 7.98 1.83 -2.31
N ILE A 120 8.69 0.90 -1.67
CA ILE A 120 8.37 0.43 -0.33
C ILE A 120 9.53 0.80 0.58
N TYR A 121 9.25 1.61 1.59
CA TYR A 121 10.23 2.02 2.60
C TYR A 121 10.06 1.11 3.81
N LEU A 122 11.05 0.25 4.03
CA LEU A 122 11.02 -0.74 5.11
C LEU A 122 11.47 -0.12 6.42
N ASP A 123 11.06 -0.73 7.53
CA ASP A 123 11.45 -0.31 8.88
C ASP A 123 12.97 -0.33 9.08
N SER A 124 13.66 -1.22 8.39
CA SER A 124 15.13 -1.31 8.40
C SER A 124 15.84 -0.12 7.78
N GLY A 125 15.13 0.73 7.04
CA GLY A 125 15.69 1.81 6.25
C GLY A 125 15.95 1.43 4.80
N ASP A 126 15.83 0.15 4.44
CA ASP A 126 15.94 -0.28 3.05
C ASP A 126 14.75 0.18 2.24
N VAL A 127 14.96 0.39 0.94
CA VAL A 127 13.92 0.81 0.00
C VAL A 127 13.85 -0.18 -1.16
N ILE A 128 12.64 -0.63 -1.44
CA ILE A 128 12.36 -1.45 -2.62
C ILE A 128 11.72 -0.55 -3.66
N VAL A 129 12.29 -0.49 -4.86
CA VAL A 129 11.76 0.31 -5.97
C VAL A 129 11.30 -0.63 -7.07
N ILE A 130 10.06 -0.45 -7.51
CA ILE A 130 9.45 -1.26 -8.57
C ILE A 130 9.26 -0.41 -9.85
#